data_ff27f57dde4786b019c82c387e4f5513
#
_entry.id   ff27f57dde4786b019c82c387e4f5513
#
_cell.length_a   1.000
_cell.length_b   1.000
_cell.length_c   1.000
_cell.angle_alpha   90.00
_cell.angle_beta   90.00
_cell.angle_gamma   90.00
#
_symmetry.space_group_name_H-M   'P 1'
#
loop_
_entity.id
_entity.type
_entity.pdbx_description
1 polymer ?
#
loop_
_entity_poly.entity_id
_entity_poly.type
_entity_poly.pdbx_seq_one_letter_code
_entity_poly.pdbx_strand_id
1 'polypeptide(L)' 'EEYYLNMMRAWYFATALAKQPDAVLPWLTERRLDVWTHNKTIQKAVESFRIPPEMKQQLRELRIRS' A
#
# COMPACT_ATOMS: atom_id res chain seq x y z
N GLU A 1 15.95 11.91 5.36
CA GLU A 1 15.52 11.49 6.31
C GLU A 1 14.15 10.87 6.44
N GLU A 2 13.21 11.48 7.21
CA GLU A 2 11.93 10.84 7.42
C GLU A 2 11.18 10.60 6.12
N TYR A 3 11.20 11.57 5.21
CA TYR A 3 10.52 11.41 3.93
C TYR A 3 11.10 10.22 3.16
N TYR A 4 12.42 10.12 3.14
CA TYR A 4 13.10 9.03 2.44
C TYR A 4 12.76 7.67 3.05
N LEU A 5 12.81 7.59 4.37
CA LEU A 5 12.49 6.34 5.07
C LEU A 5 11.04 5.94 4.81
N ASN A 6 10.13 6.90 4.84
CA ASN A 6 8.71 6.63 4.58
C ASN A 6 8.48 6.19 3.15
N MET A 7 9.21 6.77 2.19
CA MET A 7 9.12 6.32 0.80
C MET A 7 9.60 4.89 0.63
N MET A 8 10.69 4.52 1.30
CA MET A 8 11.21 3.16 1.25
C MET A 8 10.24 2.18 1.89
N ARG A 9 9.62 2.56 3.00
CA ARG A 9 8.61 1.72 3.64
C ARG A 9 7.41 1.50 2.72
N ALA A 10 6.92 2.56 2.09
CA ALA A 10 5.80 2.46 1.16
C ALA A 10 6.15 1.57 -0.03
N TRP A 11 7.36 1.72 -0.56
CA TRP A 11 7.83 0.88 -1.66
C TRP A 11 7.92 -0.58 -1.23
N TYR A 12 8.45 -0.83 -0.03
CA TYR A 12 8.55 -2.17 0.52
C TYR A 12 7.18 -2.83 0.64
N PHE A 13 6.23 -2.12 1.21
CA PHE A 13 4.88 -2.66 1.39
C PHE A 13 4.18 -2.89 0.06
N ALA A 14 4.37 -1.98 -0.90
CA ALA A 14 3.78 -2.16 -2.23
C ALA A 14 4.36 -3.38 -2.94
N THR A 15 5.68 -3.57 -2.83
CA THR A 15 6.35 -4.73 -3.41
C THR A 15 5.89 -6.01 -2.75
N ALA A 16 5.82 -6.01 -1.42
CA ALA A 16 5.36 -7.17 -0.67
C ALA A 16 3.91 -7.50 -0.99
N LEU A 17 3.09 -6.47 -1.20
CA LEU A 17 1.69 -6.65 -1.56
C LEU A 17 1.55 -7.38 -2.90
N ALA A 18 2.44 -7.07 -3.85
CA ALA A 18 2.43 -7.74 -5.15
C ALA A 18 2.81 -9.22 -5.03
N LYS A 19 3.71 -9.54 -4.09
CA LYS A 19 4.20 -10.90 -3.93
C LYS A 19 3.37 -11.73 -2.95
N GLN A 20 2.92 -11.12 -1.87
CA GLN A 20 2.20 -11.80 -0.80
C GLN A 20 1.02 -10.95 -0.31
N PRO A 21 -0.02 -10.80 -1.14
CA PRO A 21 -1.13 -9.93 -0.77
C PRO A 21 -1.81 -10.35 0.53
N ASP A 22 -1.94 -11.65 0.77
CA ASP A 22 -2.61 -12.14 1.98
C ASP A 22 -1.87 -11.77 3.26
N ALA A 23 -0.55 -11.60 3.17
CA ALA A 23 0.25 -11.22 4.33
C ALA A 23 0.21 -9.71 4.57
N VAL A 24 0.06 -8.92 3.52
CA VAL A 24 0.17 -7.46 3.61
C VAL A 24 -1.17 -6.76 3.74
N LEU A 25 -2.22 -7.29 3.08
CA LEU A 25 -3.54 -6.67 3.12
C LEU A 25 -4.04 -6.35 4.54
N PRO A 26 -3.85 -7.23 5.54
CA PRO A 26 -4.29 -6.91 6.90
C PRO A 26 -3.68 -5.64 7.48
N TRP A 27 -2.45 -5.31 7.08
CA TRP A 27 -1.81 -4.07 7.52
C TRP A 27 -2.59 -2.85 7.03
N LEU A 28 -3.18 -2.96 5.85
CA LEU A 28 -3.95 -1.87 5.27
C LEU A 28 -5.39 -1.88 5.79
N THR A 29 -6.03 -3.04 5.86
CA THR A 29 -7.42 -3.12 6.32
C THR A 29 -7.56 -2.74 7.78
N GLU A 30 -6.55 -3.04 8.60
CA GLU A 30 -6.53 -2.71 10.02
C GLU A 30 -5.89 -1.35 10.31
N ARG A 31 -5.46 -0.64 9.27
CA ARG A 31 -4.86 0.69 9.37
C ARG A 31 -3.70 0.73 10.35
N ARG A 32 -2.80 -0.25 10.23
CA ARG A 32 -1.64 -0.35 11.10
C ARG A 32 -0.51 0.62 10.76
N LEU A 33 -0.57 1.20 9.56
CA LEU A 33 0.44 2.16 9.10
C LEU A 33 -0.07 3.58 9.35
N ASP A 34 0.87 4.52 9.47
CA ASP A 34 0.48 5.92 9.51
C ASP A 34 -0.20 6.31 8.20
N VAL A 35 -1.03 7.35 8.23
CA VAL A 35 -1.86 7.74 7.09
C VAL A 35 -1.03 7.95 5.81
N TRP A 36 0.09 8.66 5.94
CA TRP A 36 0.93 8.93 4.79
C TRP A 36 1.47 7.65 4.15
N THR A 37 2.05 6.76 4.97
CA THR A 37 2.61 5.49 4.48
C THR A 37 1.52 4.60 3.91
N HIS A 38 0.38 4.54 4.59
CA HIS A 38 -0.77 3.77 4.14
C HIS A 38 -1.21 4.19 2.73
N ASN A 39 -1.46 5.49 2.55
CA ASN A 39 -1.93 6.00 1.27
C ASN A 39 -0.87 5.91 0.18
N LYS A 40 0.39 6.14 0.53
CA LYS A 40 1.48 6.04 -0.44
C LYS A 40 1.69 4.60 -0.89
N THR A 41 1.54 3.63 0.03
CA THR A 41 1.60 2.21 -0.32
C THR A 41 0.52 1.86 -1.33
N ILE A 42 -0.70 2.33 -1.09
CA ILE A 42 -1.82 2.10 -2.01
C ILE A 42 -1.54 2.74 -3.36
N GLN A 43 -1.05 3.97 -3.36
CA GLN A 43 -0.72 4.67 -4.60
C GLN A 43 0.30 3.88 -5.43
N LYS A 44 1.38 3.43 -4.80
CA LYS A 44 2.41 2.68 -5.50
C LYS A 44 1.89 1.34 -5.99
N ALA A 45 1.06 0.67 -5.21
CA ALA A 45 0.49 -0.61 -5.61
C ALA A 45 -0.44 -0.43 -6.81
N VAL A 46 -1.26 0.61 -6.81
CA VAL A 46 -2.19 0.88 -7.91
C VAL A 46 -1.44 1.19 -9.20
N GLU A 47 -0.26 1.81 -9.11
CA GLU A 47 0.57 2.13 -10.27
C GLU A 47 1.33 0.92 -10.79
N SER A 48 1.39 -0.16 -10.01
CA SER A 48 2.16 -1.35 -10.38
C SER A 48 1.35 -2.25 -11.33
N PHE A 49 1.94 -2.64 -12.45
CA PHE A 49 1.29 -3.58 -13.34
C PHE A 49 1.28 -5.00 -12.79
N ARG A 50 2.00 -5.27 -11.71
CA ARG A 50 2.02 -6.57 -11.05
C ARG A 50 0.79 -6.83 -10.20
N ILE A 51 0.04 -5.79 -9.89
CA ILE A 51 -1.16 -5.90 -9.07
C ILE A 51 -2.37 -6.07 -10.01
N PRO A 52 -3.20 -7.11 -9.82
CA PRO A 52 -4.40 -7.30 -10.65
C PRO A 52 -5.38 -6.14 -10.51
N PRO A 53 -6.16 -5.84 -11.58
CA PRO A 53 -7.14 -4.73 -11.52
C PRO A 53 -8.15 -4.86 -10.39
N GLU A 54 -8.56 -6.08 -10.07
CA GLU A 54 -9.51 -6.32 -8.98
C GLU A 54 -8.95 -5.89 -7.65
N MET A 55 -7.68 -6.21 -7.40
CA MET A 55 -7.01 -5.80 -6.19
C MET A 55 -6.79 -4.29 -6.16
N LYS A 56 -6.51 -3.68 -7.31
CA LYS A 56 -6.36 -2.23 -7.39
C LYS A 56 -7.62 -1.53 -6.96
N GLN A 57 -8.78 -2.05 -7.38
CA GLN A 57 -10.05 -1.48 -6.98
C GLN A 57 -10.26 -1.58 -5.47
N GLN A 58 -9.97 -2.75 -4.91
CA GLN A 58 -10.04 -2.96 -3.46
C GLN A 58 -9.13 -2.00 -2.71
N LEU A 59 -7.91 -1.82 -3.20
CA LEU A 59 -6.94 -0.92 -2.57
C LEU A 59 -7.41 0.53 -2.60
N ARG A 60 -8.02 0.97 -3.70
CA ARG A 60 -8.53 2.34 -3.80
C ARG A 60 -9.59 2.60 -2.74
N GLU A 61 -10.39 1.59 -2.42
CA GLU A 61 -11.43 1.71 -1.40
C GLU A 61 -10.85 1.76 0.01
N LEU A 62 -9.64 1.26 0.20
CA LEU A 62 -8.98 1.27 1.50
C LEU A 62 -8.24 2.59 1.78
N ARG A 63 -8.14 3.46 0.79
CA ARG A 63 -7.42 4.72 0.95
C ARG A 63 -8.08 5.58 2.03
N ILE A 64 -7.24 6.11 2.91
CA ILE A 64 -7.72 6.97 3.99
C ILE A 64 -7.86 8.40 3.48
N ARG A 65 -9.04 8.96 3.63
CA ARG A 65 -9.28 10.36 3.27
C ARG A 65 -9.13 11.21 4.51
N SER A 66 -8.30 12.20 4.44
CA SER A 66 -8.08 13.13 5.54
C SER A 66 -8.92 14.38 5.38
#